data_01f5abd05329e5f98a5e63207e70b130
#
_entry.id   01f5abd05329e5f98a5e63207e70b130
#
_cell.length_a   1.000
_cell.length_b   1.000
_cell.length_c   1.000
_cell.angle_alpha   90.00
_cell.angle_beta   90.00
_cell.angle_gamma   90.00
#
_symmetry.space_group_name_H-M   'P 1'
#
loop_
_entity.id
_entity.type
_entity.pdbx_description
1 polymer ?
#
loop_
_entity_poly.entity_id
_entity_poly.type
_entity_poly.pdbx_seq_one_letter_code
_entity_poly.pdbx_strand_id
1 'polypeptide(L)'
;MEYKKIEINYQLCQLEELSEVEQMVVKKSIEATNTAYAKYSHFYVGAAALLNNGIVVMGSNQENAAFPSSLCAERTAVFAAQATYPNEPIKVLAIAAKTDKGILKDPITPCGACRQVLLEVEGRYSQPIKILLYGQNGIYCLTSVKDLLPFSFVESNMQD
;
A
#
# COMPACT_ATOMS: atom_id res chain seq x y z
N MET A 1 -17.97 -33.05 6.24
CA MET A 1 -17.60 -31.63 6.45
C MET A 1 -16.11 -31.62 6.71
N GLU A 2 -15.34 -30.82 5.95
CA GLU A 2 -13.89 -30.70 6.07
C GLU A 2 -13.54 -29.27 6.52
N TYR A 3 -12.68 -29.14 7.54
CA TYR A 3 -12.15 -27.86 7.97
C TYR A 3 -10.83 -27.57 7.25
N LYS A 4 -10.72 -26.41 6.62
CA LYS A 4 -9.49 -25.90 5.97
C LYS A 4 -8.99 -24.68 6.72
N LYS A 5 -7.68 -24.47 6.74
CA LYS A 5 -7.01 -23.36 7.43
C LYS A 5 -6.28 -22.49 6.41
N ILE A 6 -6.37 -21.18 6.57
CA ILE A 6 -5.51 -20.20 5.89
C ILE A 6 -4.57 -19.63 6.95
N GLU A 7 -3.29 -19.55 6.65
CA GLU A 7 -2.29 -18.91 7.49
C GLU A 7 -1.76 -17.66 6.78
N ILE A 8 -1.67 -16.57 7.52
CA ILE A 8 -1.09 -15.31 7.06
C ILE A 8 0.17 -15.05 7.88
N ASN A 9 1.30 -14.91 7.20
CA ASN A 9 2.57 -14.63 7.84
C ASN A 9 3.00 -13.19 7.55
N TYR A 10 3.35 -12.45 8.60
CA TYR A 10 3.94 -11.13 8.49
C TYR A 10 5.07 -10.98 9.50
N GLN A 11 5.99 -10.07 9.23
CA GLN A 11 7.07 -9.72 10.14
C GLN A 11 6.78 -8.36 10.76
N LEU A 12 7.06 -8.21 12.04
CA LEU A 12 7.15 -6.92 12.71
C LEU A 12 8.64 -6.58 12.84
N CYS A 13 9.06 -5.46 12.26
CA CYS A 13 10.45 -5.01 12.30
C CYS A 13 10.54 -3.52 12.61
N GLN A 14 11.75 -3.07 12.97
CA GLN A 14 12.08 -1.66 13.10
C GLN A 14 12.63 -1.13 11.77
N LEU A 15 12.63 0.19 11.61
CA LEU A 15 13.09 0.82 10.37
C LEU A 15 14.53 0.43 10.00
N GLU A 16 15.39 0.32 11.01
CA GLU A 16 16.82 0.01 10.86
C GLU A 16 17.10 -1.44 10.43
N GLU A 17 16.10 -2.32 10.58
CA GLU A 17 16.20 -3.73 10.17
C GLU A 17 15.86 -3.92 8.66
N LEU A 18 15.28 -2.88 8.03
CA LEU A 18 15.01 -2.86 6.60
C LEU A 18 16.28 -2.54 5.80
N SER A 19 16.33 -2.98 4.54
CA SER A 19 17.38 -2.52 3.60
C SER A 19 17.31 -1.00 3.40
N GLU A 20 18.43 -0.37 3.03
CA GLU A 20 18.51 1.08 2.78
C GLU A 20 17.46 1.56 1.77
N VAL A 21 17.21 0.76 0.74
CA VAL A 21 16.17 1.06 -0.28
C VAL A 21 14.78 1.02 0.35
N GLU A 22 14.46 0.02 1.14
CA GLU A 22 13.16 -0.08 1.81
C GLU A 22 12.95 1.04 2.84
N GLN A 23 14.00 1.39 3.60
CA GLN A 23 13.98 2.56 4.50
C GLN A 23 13.65 3.85 3.74
N MET A 24 14.25 4.03 2.57
CA MET A 24 13.96 5.20 1.71
C MET A 24 12.50 5.20 1.25
N VAL A 25 11.95 4.05 0.85
CA VAL A 25 10.53 3.95 0.43
C VAL A 25 9.59 4.26 1.60
N VAL A 26 9.88 3.76 2.81
CA VAL A 26 9.12 4.10 4.03
C VAL A 26 9.18 5.61 4.31
N LYS A 27 10.37 6.21 4.28
CA LYS A 27 10.53 7.68 4.47
C LYS A 27 9.72 8.48 3.44
N LYS A 28 9.68 8.02 2.18
CA LYS A 28 8.86 8.62 1.13
C LYS A 28 7.36 8.49 1.38
N SER A 29 6.89 7.40 1.94
CA SER A 29 5.48 7.27 2.33
C SER A 29 5.12 8.24 3.47
N ILE A 30 6.01 8.46 4.44
CA ILE A 30 5.83 9.44 5.50
C ILE A 30 5.80 10.86 4.91
N GLU A 31 6.74 11.19 4.02
CA GLU A 31 6.78 12.49 3.30
C GLU A 31 5.47 12.75 2.55
N ALA A 32 4.93 11.74 1.86
CA ALA A 32 3.70 11.84 1.08
C ALA A 32 2.46 12.23 1.93
N THR A 33 2.46 11.96 3.24
CA THR A 33 1.36 12.40 4.12
C THR A 33 1.18 13.92 4.13
N ASN A 34 2.23 14.69 3.78
CA ASN A 34 2.19 16.15 3.80
C ASN A 34 1.42 16.75 2.61
N THR A 35 1.19 15.98 1.57
CA THR A 35 0.43 16.41 0.37
C THR A 35 -1.01 15.88 0.37
N ALA A 36 -1.43 15.20 1.43
CA ALA A 36 -2.77 14.69 1.56
C ALA A 36 -3.80 15.83 1.69
N TYR A 37 -4.90 15.71 0.93
CA TYR A 37 -6.05 16.58 1.08
C TYR A 37 -7.12 15.85 1.91
N ALA A 38 -7.12 16.08 3.22
CA ALA A 38 -7.95 15.37 4.20
C ALA A 38 -8.81 16.33 5.04
N LYS A 39 -9.51 17.25 4.33
CA LYS A 39 -10.31 18.31 4.94
C LYS A 39 -11.43 17.79 5.85
N TYR A 40 -11.96 16.63 5.55
CA TYR A 40 -13.14 16.07 6.24
C TYR A 40 -12.76 15.12 7.36
N SER A 41 -11.78 14.25 7.12
CA SER A 41 -11.39 13.21 8.08
C SER A 41 -10.28 13.65 9.03
N HIS A 42 -9.44 14.62 8.65
CA HIS A 42 -8.18 14.96 9.32
C HIS A 42 -7.25 13.73 9.49
N PHE A 43 -7.37 12.78 8.54
CA PHE A 43 -6.58 11.57 8.49
C PHE A 43 -5.74 11.55 7.21
N TYR A 44 -4.45 11.76 7.35
CA TYR A 44 -3.52 12.02 6.24
C TYR A 44 -2.72 10.75 5.96
N VAL A 45 -2.95 10.15 4.81
CA VAL A 45 -2.26 8.92 4.39
C VAL A 45 -1.30 9.24 3.26
N GLY A 46 -0.11 8.64 3.33
CA GLY A 46 0.89 8.68 2.27
C GLY A 46 1.27 7.27 1.86
N ALA A 47 1.49 7.09 0.58
CA ALA A 47 1.98 5.87 -0.01
C ALA A 47 3.17 6.15 -0.93
N ALA A 48 4.10 5.19 -1.01
CA ALA A 48 5.25 5.25 -1.91
C ALA A 48 5.43 3.89 -2.58
N ALA A 49 5.35 3.86 -3.91
CA ALA A 49 5.51 2.68 -4.73
C ALA A 49 6.89 2.68 -5.40
N LEU A 50 7.75 1.73 -5.04
CA LEU A 50 9.04 1.51 -5.68
C LEU A 50 8.86 0.58 -6.88
N LEU A 51 9.26 1.03 -8.06
CA LEU A 51 9.25 0.26 -9.30
C LEU A 51 10.54 -0.55 -9.48
N ASN A 52 10.53 -1.55 -10.36
CA ASN A 52 11.71 -2.36 -10.66
C ASN A 52 12.88 -1.54 -11.21
N ASN A 53 12.61 -0.45 -11.95
CA ASN A 53 13.63 0.47 -12.45
C ASN A 53 14.20 1.44 -11.41
N GLY A 54 13.80 1.32 -10.14
CA GLY A 54 14.28 2.15 -9.04
C GLY A 54 13.53 3.47 -8.83
N ILE A 55 12.58 3.81 -9.68
CA ILE A 55 11.74 5.01 -9.53
C ILE A 55 10.77 4.80 -8.38
N VAL A 56 10.58 5.84 -7.56
CA VAL A 56 9.56 5.86 -6.50
C VAL A 56 8.46 6.83 -6.89
N VAL A 57 7.23 6.34 -6.97
CA VAL A 57 6.02 7.14 -7.20
C VAL A 57 5.27 7.31 -5.89
N MET A 58 5.11 8.55 -5.44
CA MET A 58 4.37 8.87 -4.23
C MET A 58 2.90 9.18 -4.52
N GLY A 59 2.04 8.91 -3.55
CA GLY A 59 0.64 9.28 -3.55
C GLY A 59 0.14 9.60 -2.16
N SER A 60 -0.90 10.41 -2.08
CA SER A 60 -1.58 10.75 -0.83
C SER A 60 -3.09 10.72 -1.03
N ASN A 61 -3.85 10.55 0.06
CA ASN A 61 -5.30 10.54 -0.04
C ASN A 61 -5.82 11.92 -0.46
N GLN A 62 -6.82 11.91 -1.34
CA GLN A 62 -7.47 13.09 -1.90
C GLN A 62 -8.97 12.99 -1.62
N GLU A 63 -9.43 13.74 -0.64
CA GLU A 63 -10.85 13.77 -0.28
C GLU A 63 -11.66 14.67 -1.21
N ASN A 64 -12.95 14.45 -1.25
CA ASN A 64 -13.89 15.22 -2.05
C ASN A 64 -15.22 15.36 -1.29
N ALA A 65 -15.93 16.48 -1.46
CA ALA A 65 -17.28 16.66 -0.91
C ALA A 65 -18.25 15.58 -1.41
N ALA A 66 -18.07 15.12 -2.65
CA ALA A 66 -18.69 13.90 -3.16
C ALA A 66 -17.82 12.71 -2.72
N PHE A 67 -18.05 12.17 -1.52
CA PHE A 67 -17.21 11.15 -0.89
C PHE A 67 -16.82 9.97 -1.79
N PRO A 68 -17.71 9.42 -2.65
CA PRO A 68 -17.31 8.34 -3.57
C PRO A 68 -16.23 8.73 -4.59
N SER A 69 -16.03 10.04 -4.85
CA SER A 69 -14.98 10.53 -5.75
C SER A 69 -13.61 10.65 -5.07
N SER A 70 -13.54 10.44 -3.77
CA SER A 70 -12.29 10.44 -3.00
C SER A 70 -11.39 9.28 -3.39
N LEU A 71 -10.07 9.47 -3.30
CA LEU A 71 -9.09 8.45 -3.63
C LEU A 71 -8.10 8.24 -2.48
N CYS A 72 -7.87 6.98 -2.13
CA CYS A 72 -6.87 6.61 -1.12
C CYS A 72 -5.44 6.83 -1.66
N ALA A 73 -4.50 7.07 -0.75
CA ALA A 73 -3.09 7.29 -1.06
C ALA A 73 -2.47 6.16 -1.91
N GLU A 74 -2.78 4.90 -1.57
CA GLU A 74 -2.30 3.72 -2.26
C GLU A 74 -2.73 3.73 -3.73
N ARG A 75 -4.01 4.00 -4.00
CA ARG A 75 -4.53 4.05 -5.37
C ARG A 75 -4.00 5.26 -6.13
N THR A 76 -3.80 6.40 -5.46
CA THR A 76 -3.17 7.57 -6.07
C THR A 76 -1.75 7.23 -6.55
N ALA A 77 -0.93 6.60 -5.70
CA ALA A 77 0.43 6.20 -6.05
C ALA A 77 0.45 5.15 -7.17
N VAL A 78 -0.35 4.10 -7.01
CA VAL A 78 -0.35 2.94 -7.91
C VAL A 78 -0.89 3.29 -9.29
N PHE A 79 -1.98 4.03 -9.40
CA PHE A 79 -2.52 4.44 -10.69
C PHE A 79 -1.61 5.43 -11.41
N ALA A 80 -0.96 6.34 -10.69
CA ALA A 80 0.06 7.22 -11.27
C ALA A 80 1.26 6.42 -11.78
N ALA A 81 1.74 5.44 -11.01
CA ALA A 81 2.82 4.56 -11.42
C ALA A 81 2.47 3.77 -12.68
N GLN A 82 1.28 3.14 -12.72
CA GLN A 82 0.81 2.36 -13.86
C GLN A 82 0.59 3.20 -15.12
N ALA A 83 0.09 4.43 -14.97
CA ALA A 83 -0.16 5.33 -16.10
C ALA A 83 1.14 5.91 -16.68
N THR A 84 2.13 6.17 -15.81
CA THR A 84 3.40 6.79 -16.24
C THR A 84 4.44 5.75 -16.68
N TYR A 85 4.46 4.60 -16.03
CA TYR A 85 5.43 3.52 -16.25
C TYR A 85 4.72 2.18 -16.46
N PRO A 86 3.96 1.99 -17.57
CA PRO A 86 3.06 0.85 -17.75
C PRO A 86 3.76 -0.50 -17.86
N ASN A 87 5.07 -0.51 -18.11
CA ASN A 87 5.88 -1.74 -18.25
C ASN A 87 6.72 -2.04 -17.00
N GLU A 88 6.60 -1.22 -15.94
CA GLU A 88 7.40 -1.36 -14.73
C GLU A 88 6.57 -1.93 -13.58
N PRO A 89 6.84 -3.15 -13.13
CA PRO A 89 6.21 -3.72 -11.95
C PRO A 89 6.53 -2.93 -10.70
N ILE A 90 5.58 -2.91 -9.75
CA ILE A 90 5.82 -2.39 -8.42
C ILE A 90 6.48 -3.49 -7.58
N LYS A 91 7.64 -3.19 -7.01
CA LYS A 91 8.43 -4.10 -6.17
C LYS A 91 8.09 -3.98 -4.69
N VAL A 92 7.92 -2.75 -4.21
CA VAL A 92 7.63 -2.43 -2.80
C VAL A 92 6.59 -1.33 -2.74
N LEU A 93 5.62 -1.46 -1.84
CA LEU A 93 4.69 -0.40 -1.50
C LEU A 93 4.79 -0.13 0.01
N ALA A 94 5.16 1.09 0.38
CA ALA A 94 5.11 1.56 1.77
C ALA A 94 3.91 2.47 2.00
N ILE A 95 3.29 2.37 3.18
CA ILE A 95 2.13 3.16 3.60
C ILE A 95 2.39 3.71 4.99
N ALA A 96 2.13 5.00 5.18
CA ALA A 96 2.19 5.68 6.47
C ALA A 96 0.96 6.58 6.65
N ALA A 97 0.60 6.86 7.88
CA ALA A 97 -0.49 7.79 8.16
C ALA A 97 -0.17 8.69 9.35
N LYS A 98 -0.81 9.86 9.35
CA LYS A 98 -0.79 10.80 10.46
C LYS A 98 -2.18 11.43 10.68
N THR A 99 -2.36 11.98 11.85
CA THR A 99 -3.46 12.88 12.21
C THR A 99 -2.90 14.25 12.56
N ASP A 100 -3.75 15.18 12.99
CA ASP A 100 -3.31 16.47 13.53
C ASP A 100 -2.39 16.32 14.77
N LYS A 101 -2.36 15.13 15.40
CA LYS A 101 -1.48 14.80 16.53
C LYS A 101 -0.12 14.23 16.10
N GLY A 102 0.13 14.06 14.81
CA GLY A 102 1.36 13.51 14.26
C GLY A 102 1.20 12.09 13.69
N ILE A 103 2.34 11.47 13.38
CA ILE A 103 2.40 10.12 12.82
C ILE A 103 1.80 9.11 13.80
N LEU A 104 1.07 8.13 13.26
CA LEU A 104 0.43 7.10 14.06
C LEU A 104 1.45 6.19 14.73
N LYS A 105 1.11 5.74 15.94
CA LYS A 105 1.94 4.78 16.69
C LYS A 105 1.94 3.42 16.02
N ASP A 106 0.76 2.92 15.66
CA ASP A 106 0.61 1.59 15.08
C ASP A 106 0.35 1.68 13.58
N PRO A 107 0.84 0.69 12.80
CA PRO A 107 0.61 0.64 11.36
C PRO A 107 -0.88 0.59 11.01
N ILE A 108 -1.26 1.28 9.93
CA ILE A 108 -2.57 1.10 9.30
C ILE A 108 -2.46 0.14 8.11
N THR A 109 -3.58 -0.51 7.80
CA THR A 109 -3.68 -1.38 6.62
C THR A 109 -4.49 -0.72 5.51
N PRO A 110 -4.22 -1.05 4.24
CA PRO A 110 -5.03 -0.57 3.12
C PRO A 110 -6.49 -1.03 3.24
N CYS A 111 -7.42 -0.18 2.82
CA CYS A 111 -8.84 -0.54 2.78
C CYS A 111 -9.12 -1.65 1.74
N GLY A 112 -10.29 -2.29 1.81
CA GLY A 112 -10.64 -3.40 0.93
C GLY A 112 -10.53 -3.07 -0.56
N ALA A 113 -10.95 -1.86 -0.98
CA ALA A 113 -10.83 -1.42 -2.37
C ALA A 113 -9.35 -1.29 -2.80
N CYS A 114 -8.48 -0.79 -1.94
CA CYS A 114 -7.04 -0.72 -2.22
C CYS A 114 -6.41 -2.11 -2.31
N ARG A 115 -6.79 -3.04 -1.42
CA ARG A 115 -6.30 -4.43 -1.47
C ARG A 115 -6.66 -5.09 -2.80
N GLN A 116 -7.89 -4.91 -3.29
CA GLN A 116 -8.32 -5.46 -4.58
C GLN A 116 -7.50 -4.86 -5.75
N VAL A 117 -7.30 -3.54 -5.77
CA VAL A 117 -6.49 -2.87 -6.81
C VAL A 117 -5.04 -3.35 -6.77
N LEU A 118 -4.44 -3.43 -5.58
CA LEU A 118 -3.06 -3.90 -5.42
C LEU A 118 -2.89 -5.36 -5.86
N LEU A 119 -3.88 -6.22 -5.57
CA LEU A 119 -3.87 -7.60 -6.00
C LEU A 119 -3.90 -7.73 -7.53
N GLU A 120 -4.71 -6.92 -8.21
CA GLU A 120 -4.76 -6.88 -9.68
C GLU A 120 -3.42 -6.44 -10.28
N VAL A 121 -2.76 -5.45 -9.68
CA VAL A 121 -1.42 -5.01 -10.12
C VAL A 121 -0.38 -6.12 -9.93
N GLU A 122 -0.41 -6.84 -8.80
CA GLU A 122 0.45 -7.99 -8.55
C GLU A 122 0.22 -9.10 -9.60
N GLY A 123 -1.04 -9.38 -9.92
CA GLY A 123 -1.41 -10.34 -10.95
C GLY A 123 -0.97 -9.93 -12.35
N ARG A 124 -1.18 -8.65 -12.74
CA ARG A 124 -0.84 -8.10 -14.06
C ARG A 124 0.62 -8.34 -14.43
N TYR A 125 1.54 -8.24 -13.49
CA TYR A 125 2.97 -8.42 -13.74
C TYR A 125 3.51 -9.78 -13.25
N SER A 126 2.65 -10.63 -12.68
CA SER A 126 3.06 -11.90 -12.07
C SER A 126 4.23 -11.73 -11.08
N GLN A 127 4.26 -10.60 -10.37
CA GLN A 127 5.30 -10.24 -9.43
C GLN A 127 4.69 -9.82 -8.09
N PRO A 128 5.07 -10.48 -6.97
CA PRO A 128 4.63 -10.09 -5.63
C PRO A 128 5.07 -8.66 -5.29
N ILE A 129 4.19 -7.93 -4.62
CA ILE A 129 4.48 -6.60 -4.08
C ILE A 129 4.75 -6.74 -2.59
N LYS A 130 5.97 -6.42 -2.16
CA LYS A 130 6.28 -6.33 -0.74
C LYS A 130 5.56 -5.13 -0.14
N ILE A 131 4.80 -5.34 0.93
CA ILE A 131 4.02 -4.30 1.61
C ILE A 131 4.69 -3.95 2.93
N LEU A 132 4.95 -2.65 3.15
CA LEU A 132 5.53 -2.09 4.35
C LEU A 132 4.53 -1.11 4.98
N LEU A 133 3.92 -1.49 6.08
CA LEU A 133 2.95 -0.67 6.80
C LEU A 133 3.63 -0.03 8.00
N TYR A 134 3.86 1.28 7.92
CA TYR A 134 4.64 2.01 8.92
C TYR A 134 3.78 2.53 10.08
N GLY A 135 4.28 2.31 11.28
CA GLY A 135 3.89 2.98 12.52
C GLY A 135 5.13 3.25 13.38
N GLN A 136 5.05 4.18 14.32
CA GLN A 136 6.18 4.51 15.20
C GLN A 136 6.62 3.33 16.08
N ASN A 137 5.70 2.41 16.40
CA ASN A 137 5.97 1.22 17.22
C ASN A 137 6.57 0.06 16.39
N GLY A 138 6.63 0.18 15.06
CA GLY A 138 7.18 -0.84 14.17
C GLY A 138 6.50 -0.86 12.81
N ILE A 139 6.99 -1.73 11.94
CA ILE A 139 6.57 -1.86 10.55
C ILE A 139 6.05 -3.29 10.34
N TYR A 140 4.82 -3.44 9.85
CA TYR A 140 4.36 -4.74 9.38
C TYR A 140 4.88 -4.96 7.96
N CYS A 141 5.61 -6.04 7.78
CA CYS A 141 6.19 -6.44 6.50
C CYS A 141 5.47 -7.69 5.99
N LEU A 142 4.82 -7.57 4.82
CA LEU A 142 4.17 -8.69 4.13
C LEU A 142 4.86 -8.89 2.77
N THR A 143 4.93 -10.13 2.31
CA THR A 143 5.64 -10.48 1.08
C THR A 143 4.77 -10.41 -0.17
N SER A 144 3.45 -10.35 -0.02
CA SER A 144 2.48 -10.30 -1.11
C SER A 144 1.18 -9.64 -0.65
N VAL A 145 0.46 -9.03 -1.57
CA VAL A 145 -0.89 -8.50 -1.36
C VAL A 145 -1.89 -9.62 -1.05
N LYS A 146 -1.63 -10.84 -1.50
CA LYS A 146 -2.48 -12.02 -1.23
C LYS A 146 -2.69 -12.25 0.26
N ASP A 147 -1.70 -11.93 1.08
CA ASP A 147 -1.79 -12.04 2.53
C ASP A 147 -2.79 -11.04 3.15
N LEU A 148 -3.11 -9.97 2.43
CA LEU A 148 -4.08 -8.95 2.86
C LEU A 148 -5.52 -9.22 2.36
N LEU A 149 -5.72 -10.13 1.42
CA LEU A 149 -7.03 -10.38 0.80
C LEU A 149 -7.27 -11.88 0.57
N PRO A 150 -7.52 -12.67 1.65
CA PRO A 150 -7.96 -14.06 1.52
C PRO A 150 -9.29 -14.16 0.75
N PHE A 151 -9.49 -15.24 -0.01
CA PHE A 151 -10.69 -15.45 -0.84
C PHE A 151 -10.95 -14.30 -1.83
N SER A 152 -9.89 -13.81 -2.44
CA SER A 152 -9.94 -12.69 -3.37
C SER A 152 -10.59 -13.07 -4.70
N PHE A 153 -11.21 -12.07 -5.34
CA PHE A 153 -11.70 -12.17 -6.71
C PHE A 153 -10.55 -11.84 -7.69
N VAL A 154 -10.27 -12.73 -8.62
CA VAL A 154 -9.19 -12.61 -9.60
C VAL A 154 -9.68 -13.00 -11.00
N GLU A 155 -8.93 -12.61 -12.03
CA GLU A 155 -9.27 -12.86 -13.44
C GLU A 155 -9.60 -14.34 -13.72
N SER A 156 -8.86 -15.27 -13.14
CA SER A 156 -9.12 -16.71 -13.32
C SER A 156 -10.49 -17.17 -12.85
N ASN A 157 -11.16 -16.39 -11.98
CA ASN A 157 -12.56 -16.70 -11.59
C ASN A 157 -13.57 -16.39 -12.69
N MET A 158 -13.18 -15.67 -13.75
CA MET A 158 -14.01 -15.32 -14.90
C MET A 158 -13.70 -16.15 -16.15
N GLN A 159 -12.69 -17.01 -16.06
CA GLN A 159 -12.28 -17.90 -17.15
C GLN A 159 -12.85 -19.31 -16.87
N ASP A 160 -13.71 -19.80 -17.77
CA ASP A 160 -14.24 -21.17 -17.76
C ASP A 160 -13.19 -22.17 -18.29
#